data_ca7dd6971fa9a3e248a09370939069a9
#
_entry.id   ca7dd6971fa9a3e248a09370939069a9
#
_cell.length_a   1.000
_cell.length_b   1.000
_cell.length_c   1.000
_cell.angle_alpha   90.00
_cell.angle_beta   90.00
_cell.angle_gamma   90.00
#
_symmetry.space_group_name_H-M   'P 1'
#
loop_
_entity.id
_entity.type
_entity.pdbx_description
1 polymer ?
#
loop_
_entity_poly.entity_id
_entity_poly.type
_entity_poly.pdbx_seq_one_letter_code
_entity_poly.pdbx_strand_id
1 'polypeptide(L)'
;MIELTQLIINNVEFNVENFEEKTITHSPTGEQLKKIGFAFSVIGKKDYNLYDFFFESPHFELTIVDTNEKLKMKNISHSTFYQAAEISDDTKIVFRIKLQQEPAKEKELTKDQKLMVNAVNEVVLSRVRFKALEEILEEKGLIKGDELFDKIEKVAKRDFDTLKKELL
;
A
#
# COMPACT_ATOMS: atom_id res chain seq x y z
N MET A 1 -7.45 31.31 -9.86
CA MET A 1 -6.12 31.40 -9.22
C MET A 1 -5.84 30.03 -8.65
N ILE A 2 -4.76 29.37 -9.06
CA ILE A 2 -4.36 28.08 -8.46
C ILE A 2 -3.68 28.44 -7.14
N GLU A 3 -4.24 28.00 -6.03
CA GLU A 3 -3.65 28.21 -4.71
C GLU A 3 -2.48 27.22 -4.57
N LEU A 4 -1.26 27.77 -4.49
CA LEU A 4 -0.04 26.99 -4.31
C LEU A 4 0.27 26.90 -2.82
N THR A 5 0.39 25.71 -2.31
CA THR A 5 0.82 25.46 -0.93
C THR A 5 2.30 25.05 -0.94
N GLN A 6 3.09 25.58 -0.01
CA GLN A 6 4.50 25.23 0.11
C GLN A 6 4.68 24.15 1.17
N LEU A 7 5.30 23.04 0.77
CA LEU A 7 5.65 21.90 1.64
C LEU A 7 7.16 21.70 1.64
N ILE A 8 7.69 21.25 2.78
CA ILE A 8 9.06 20.73 2.88
C ILE A 8 8.96 19.25 3.22
N ILE A 9 9.50 18.39 2.36
CA ILE A 9 9.48 16.94 2.52
C ILE A 9 10.92 16.44 2.54
N ASN A 10 11.38 15.85 3.64
CA ASN A 10 12.77 15.43 3.85
C ASN A 10 13.79 16.52 3.45
N ASN A 11 13.56 17.76 3.87
CA ASN A 11 14.35 18.96 3.56
C ASN A 11 14.34 19.40 2.09
N VAL A 12 13.46 18.86 1.25
CA VAL A 12 13.24 19.31 -0.13
C VAL A 12 11.97 20.16 -0.19
N GLU A 13 12.06 21.34 -0.79
CA GLU A 13 10.92 22.24 -0.94
C GLU A 13 10.07 21.87 -2.16
N PHE A 14 8.75 21.86 -1.97
CA PHE A 14 7.75 21.61 -3.01
C PHE A 14 6.70 22.71 -3.03
N ASN A 15 6.48 23.31 -4.19
CA ASN A 15 5.29 24.13 -4.46
C ASN A 15 4.24 23.19 -5.06
N VAL A 16 3.19 22.92 -4.29
CA VAL A 16 2.21 21.89 -4.64
C VAL A 16 0.86 22.51 -5.00
N GLU A 17 0.18 21.84 -5.91
CA GLU A 17 -1.18 22.13 -6.35
C GLU A 17 -2.15 21.11 -5.74
N ASN A 18 -3.44 21.45 -5.69
CA ASN A 18 -4.51 20.57 -5.22
C ASN A 18 -4.22 19.97 -3.83
N PHE A 19 -3.72 20.81 -2.92
CA PHE A 19 -3.47 20.40 -1.54
C PHE A 19 -4.80 20.05 -0.86
N GLU A 20 -4.88 18.84 -0.31
CA GLU A 20 -6.01 18.35 0.46
C GLU A 20 -5.52 17.81 1.79
N GLU A 21 -6.14 18.25 2.88
CA GLU A 21 -5.94 17.70 4.22
C GLU A 21 -7.25 17.08 4.71
N LYS A 22 -7.19 15.84 5.20
CA LYS A 22 -8.32 15.13 5.79
C LYS A 22 -7.89 14.49 7.09
N THR A 23 -8.74 14.53 8.10
CA THR A 23 -8.54 13.81 9.35
C THR A 23 -9.23 12.45 9.28
N ILE A 24 -8.52 11.41 9.66
CA ILE A 24 -9.02 10.05 9.73
C ILE A 24 -8.80 9.48 11.12
N THR A 25 -9.69 8.59 11.58
CA THR A 25 -9.52 7.88 12.84
C THR A 25 -8.73 6.60 12.61
N HIS A 26 -7.59 6.46 13.27
CA HIS A 26 -6.79 5.24 13.21
C HIS A 26 -7.44 4.14 14.04
N SER A 27 -8.00 3.14 13.37
CA SER A 27 -8.81 2.08 13.98
C SER A 27 -8.16 1.37 15.19
N PRO A 28 -6.85 1.02 15.15
CA PRO A 28 -6.21 0.33 16.28
C PRO A 28 -5.98 1.19 17.52
N THR A 29 -5.70 2.50 17.35
CA THR A 29 -5.33 3.39 18.45
C THR A 29 -6.40 4.39 18.83
N GLY A 30 -7.37 4.65 17.96
CA GLY A 30 -8.37 5.71 18.08
C GLY A 30 -7.82 7.12 17.86
N GLU A 31 -6.54 7.26 17.49
CA GLU A 31 -5.90 8.54 17.20
C GLU A 31 -6.48 9.19 15.96
N GLN A 32 -6.58 10.52 15.99
CA GLN A 32 -6.91 11.31 14.81
C GLN A 32 -5.62 11.55 14.03
N LEU A 33 -5.53 10.99 12.82
CA LEU A 33 -4.36 11.12 11.96
C LEU A 33 -4.70 11.98 10.74
N LYS A 34 -3.74 12.74 10.27
CA LYS A 34 -3.86 13.52 9.04
C LYS A 34 -3.55 12.66 7.83
N LYS A 35 -4.37 12.82 6.80
CA LYS A 35 -4.13 12.30 5.45
C LYS A 35 -3.99 13.47 4.52
N ILE A 36 -2.86 13.58 3.84
CA ILE A 36 -2.50 14.69 2.97
C ILE A 36 -2.38 14.19 1.54
N GLY A 37 -3.08 14.88 0.64
CA GLY A 37 -2.99 14.67 -0.80
C GLY A 37 -2.51 15.95 -1.48
N PHE A 38 -1.64 15.83 -2.49
CA PHE A 38 -1.18 16.96 -3.28
C PHE A 38 -0.68 16.52 -4.65
N ALA A 39 -0.53 17.49 -5.54
CA ALA A 39 0.09 17.29 -6.84
C ALA A 39 1.19 18.31 -7.09
N PHE A 40 2.18 17.95 -7.88
CA PHE A 40 3.19 18.85 -8.41
C PHE A 40 3.60 18.41 -9.81
N SER A 41 4.19 19.31 -10.58
CA SER A 41 4.61 19.03 -11.95
C SER A 41 6.11 19.17 -12.09
N VAL A 42 6.70 18.30 -12.90
CA VAL A 42 8.11 18.37 -13.32
C VAL A 42 8.20 18.27 -14.84
N ILE A 43 9.37 18.62 -15.39
CA ILE A 43 9.64 18.53 -16.82
C ILE A 43 10.86 17.64 -17.04
N GLY A 44 10.69 16.66 -17.91
CA GLY A 44 11.80 15.85 -18.40
C GLY A 44 12.06 14.57 -17.61
N LYS A 45 12.74 13.66 -18.31
CA LYS A 45 13.02 12.31 -17.81
C LYS A 45 13.92 12.30 -16.58
N LYS A 46 14.85 13.26 -16.48
CA LYS A 46 15.78 13.33 -15.34
C LYS A 46 15.04 13.61 -14.03
N ASP A 47 14.17 14.63 -14.03
CA ASP A 47 13.39 15.00 -12.86
C ASP A 47 12.32 13.94 -12.53
N TYR A 48 11.73 13.32 -13.56
CA TYR A 48 10.86 12.17 -13.35
C TYR A 48 11.56 11.08 -12.53
N ASN A 49 12.72 10.61 -12.98
CA ASN A 49 13.44 9.53 -12.31
C ASN A 49 13.85 9.91 -10.87
N LEU A 50 14.25 11.18 -10.66
CA LEU A 50 14.63 11.70 -9.35
C LEU A 50 13.46 11.64 -8.36
N TYR A 51 12.30 12.16 -8.76
CA TYR A 51 11.15 12.25 -7.87
C TYR A 51 10.38 10.92 -7.75
N ASP A 52 10.37 10.08 -8.79
CA ASP A 52 9.83 8.74 -8.70
C ASP A 52 10.58 7.93 -7.65
N PHE A 53 11.92 7.92 -7.73
CA PHE A 53 12.78 7.30 -6.71
C PHE A 53 12.61 7.94 -5.31
N PHE A 54 12.48 9.28 -5.24
CA PHE A 54 12.26 9.96 -3.95
C PHE A 54 11.00 9.46 -3.26
N PHE A 55 9.89 9.32 -4.01
CA PHE A 55 8.61 8.87 -3.47
C PHE A 55 8.45 7.35 -3.36
N GLU A 56 9.43 6.55 -3.74
CA GLU A 56 9.51 5.13 -3.36
C GLU A 56 9.77 4.94 -1.86
N SER A 57 10.31 5.95 -1.17
CA SER A 57 10.50 5.89 0.28
C SER A 57 9.17 5.65 1.00
N PRO A 58 9.13 4.73 1.98
CA PRO A 58 7.93 4.49 2.75
C PRO A 58 7.62 5.58 3.79
N HIS A 59 8.61 6.35 4.23
CA HIS A 59 8.51 7.31 5.33
C HIS A 59 9.06 8.68 4.94
N PHE A 60 8.39 9.74 5.42
CA PHE A 60 8.75 11.13 5.16
C PHE A 60 8.59 12.00 6.41
N GLU A 61 9.44 13.00 6.54
CA GLU A 61 9.23 14.15 7.41
C GLU A 61 8.62 15.28 6.57
N LEU A 62 7.38 15.65 6.86
CA LEU A 62 6.64 16.71 6.18
C LEU A 62 6.55 17.94 7.08
N THR A 63 6.85 19.11 6.54
CA THR A 63 6.54 20.39 7.16
C THR A 63 5.61 21.17 6.25
N ILE A 64 4.45 21.59 6.77
CA ILE A 64 3.54 22.51 6.11
C ILE A 64 4.02 23.92 6.45
N VAL A 65 4.51 24.66 5.46
CA VAL A 65 5.21 25.94 5.70
C VAL A 65 4.29 26.98 6.33
N ASP A 66 3.05 27.09 5.86
CA ASP A 66 2.08 28.10 6.30
C ASP A 66 1.73 27.98 7.79
N THR A 67 1.69 26.75 8.31
CA THR A 67 1.36 26.47 9.72
C THR A 67 2.58 26.12 10.57
N ASN A 68 3.75 25.95 9.95
CA ASN A 68 4.98 25.42 10.55
C ASN A 68 4.77 24.06 11.27
N GLU A 69 3.79 23.30 10.81
CA GLU A 69 3.44 22.00 11.38
C GLU A 69 4.39 20.91 10.82
N LYS A 70 4.98 20.13 11.72
CA LYS A 70 5.88 19.02 11.37
C LYS A 70 5.22 17.69 11.64
N LEU A 71 5.18 16.83 10.63
CA LEU A 71 4.49 15.55 10.66
C LEU A 71 5.41 14.43 10.18
N LYS A 72 5.38 13.29 10.87
CA LYS A 72 5.93 12.04 10.34
C LYS A 72 4.86 11.37 9.50
N MET A 73 5.17 11.13 8.23
CA MET A 73 4.21 10.66 7.25
C MET A 73 4.66 9.34 6.63
N LYS A 74 3.70 8.50 6.34
CA LYS A 74 3.87 7.28 5.56
C LYS A 74 3.34 7.48 4.15
N ASN A 75 4.05 7.00 3.14
CA ASN A 75 3.55 6.96 1.78
C ASN A 75 2.40 5.94 1.66
N ILE A 76 1.24 6.39 1.21
CA ILE A 76 0.11 5.51 0.90
C ILE A 76 0.12 5.14 -0.58
N SER A 77 0.34 6.16 -1.44
CA SER A 77 0.42 5.96 -2.87
C SER A 77 1.06 7.18 -3.54
N HIS A 78 1.81 6.91 -4.60
CA HIS A 78 2.17 7.91 -5.59
C HIS A 78 1.75 7.42 -6.98
N SER A 79 1.44 8.35 -7.85
CA SER A 79 1.10 8.06 -9.25
C SER A 79 1.53 9.21 -10.15
N THR A 80 1.90 8.89 -11.37
CA THR A 80 2.38 9.84 -12.37
C THR A 80 1.47 9.87 -13.57
N PHE A 81 1.29 11.07 -14.16
CA PHE A 81 0.48 11.28 -15.35
C PHE A 81 1.25 12.13 -16.35
N TYR A 82 1.31 11.70 -17.58
CA TYR A 82 1.91 12.43 -18.71
C TYR A 82 1.17 12.08 -20.02
N GLN A 83 1.22 13.01 -20.98
CA GLN A 83 0.50 12.87 -22.27
C GLN A 83 1.46 12.59 -23.44
N ALA A 84 2.34 11.61 -23.27
CA ALA A 84 3.28 11.24 -24.30
C ALA A 84 3.40 9.71 -24.38
N ALA A 85 3.76 9.17 -25.53
CA ALA A 85 4.03 7.74 -25.67
C ALA A 85 5.29 7.31 -24.90
N GLU A 86 6.28 8.22 -24.83
CA GLU A 86 7.51 8.05 -24.06
C GLU A 86 7.87 9.36 -23.36
N ILE A 87 8.54 9.26 -22.22
CA ILE A 87 9.02 10.42 -21.46
C ILE A 87 10.30 10.94 -22.14
N SER A 88 10.20 12.17 -22.69
CA SER A 88 11.32 12.95 -23.23
C SER A 88 11.75 14.04 -22.26
N ASP A 89 12.78 14.81 -22.60
CA ASP A 89 13.29 15.93 -21.79
C ASP A 89 12.31 17.11 -21.70
N ASP A 90 11.33 17.19 -22.62
CA ASP A 90 10.29 18.24 -22.65
C ASP A 90 8.95 17.76 -22.09
N THR A 91 8.83 16.51 -21.72
CA THR A 91 7.58 15.93 -21.25
C THR A 91 7.21 16.51 -19.88
N LYS A 92 6.03 17.14 -19.80
CA LYS A 92 5.45 17.54 -18.51
C LYS A 92 4.85 16.33 -17.81
N ILE A 93 5.27 16.08 -16.58
CA ILE A 93 4.82 14.96 -15.75
C ILE A 93 4.19 15.53 -14.48
N VAL A 94 2.99 15.06 -14.16
CA VAL A 94 2.25 15.43 -12.95
C VAL A 94 2.35 14.26 -11.95
N PHE A 95 2.92 14.51 -10.79
CA PHE A 95 2.91 13.59 -9.67
C PHE A 95 1.68 13.87 -8.81
N ARG A 96 0.99 12.80 -8.39
CA ARG A 96 -0.05 12.85 -7.36
C ARG A 96 0.37 11.98 -6.20
N ILE A 97 0.49 12.58 -5.04
CA ILE A 97 1.03 11.96 -3.83
C ILE A 97 -0.07 11.89 -2.77
N LYS A 98 -0.12 10.78 -2.04
CA LYS A 98 -0.98 10.64 -0.85
C LYS A 98 -0.14 10.11 0.29
N LEU A 99 -0.08 10.91 1.35
CA LEU A 99 0.62 10.61 2.58
C LEU A 99 -0.36 10.47 3.74
N GLN A 100 -0.02 9.67 4.73
CA GLN A 100 -0.78 9.54 5.97
C GLN A 100 0.16 9.71 7.15
N GLN A 101 -0.27 10.47 8.13
CA GLN A 101 0.46 10.65 9.38
C GLN A 101 0.65 9.31 10.09
N GLU A 102 1.86 9.09 10.60
CA GLU A 102 2.15 7.93 11.41
C GLU A 102 1.56 8.12 12.82
N PRO A 103 0.96 7.09 13.41
CA PRO A 103 0.47 7.17 14.78
C PRO A 103 1.64 7.42 15.75
N ALA A 104 1.44 8.28 16.75
CA ALA A 104 2.46 8.61 17.74
C ALA A 104 2.85 7.40 18.60
N LYS A 105 1.94 6.44 18.72
CA LYS A 105 2.16 5.16 19.38
C LYS A 105 1.71 4.04 18.45
N GLU A 106 2.65 3.32 17.87
CA GLU A 106 2.33 1.98 17.40
C GLU A 106 1.92 1.19 18.66
N LYS A 107 0.66 0.80 18.71
CA LYS A 107 0.21 -0.13 19.74
C LYS A 107 0.96 -1.43 19.47
N GLU A 108 2.01 -1.71 20.23
CA GLU A 108 2.66 -3.01 20.13
C GLU A 108 1.58 -4.07 20.28
N LEU A 109 1.39 -4.83 19.21
CA LEU A 109 0.47 -5.95 19.26
C LEU A 109 0.94 -6.89 20.37
N THR A 110 0.02 -7.31 21.23
CA THR A 110 0.30 -8.35 22.20
C THR A 110 0.78 -9.62 21.47
N LYS A 111 1.47 -10.50 22.18
CA LYS A 111 1.95 -11.77 21.61
C LYS A 111 0.81 -12.53 20.91
N ASP A 112 -0.38 -12.57 21.52
CA ASP A 112 -1.56 -13.25 20.97
C ASP A 112 -2.10 -12.55 19.74
N GLN A 113 -2.08 -11.21 19.69
CA GLN A 113 -2.48 -10.45 18.50
C GLN A 113 -1.51 -10.67 17.35
N LYS A 114 -0.19 -10.74 17.60
CA LYS A 114 0.83 -11.09 16.58
C LYS A 114 0.61 -12.49 16.04
N LEU A 115 0.34 -13.45 16.92
CA LEU A 115 0.02 -14.83 16.52
C LEU A 115 -1.26 -14.89 15.67
N MET A 116 -2.30 -14.16 16.05
CA MET A 116 -3.55 -14.11 15.30
C MET A 116 -3.36 -13.49 13.91
N VAL A 117 -2.62 -12.40 13.80
CA VAL A 117 -2.30 -11.76 12.51
C VAL A 117 -1.51 -12.73 11.62
N ASN A 118 -0.51 -13.42 12.17
CA ASN A 118 0.26 -14.41 11.42
C ASN A 118 -0.61 -15.57 10.95
N ALA A 119 -1.48 -16.10 11.81
CA ALA A 119 -2.40 -17.17 11.45
C ALA A 119 -3.36 -16.75 10.32
N VAL A 120 -3.91 -15.53 10.39
CA VAL A 120 -4.76 -14.99 9.31
C VAL A 120 -3.98 -14.86 8.00
N ASN A 121 -2.75 -14.34 8.06
CA ASN A 121 -1.91 -14.20 6.88
C ASN A 121 -1.60 -15.57 6.24
N GLU A 122 -1.26 -16.58 7.04
CA GLU A 122 -1.03 -17.94 6.54
C GLU A 122 -2.29 -18.54 5.88
N VAL A 123 -3.46 -18.33 6.46
CA VAL A 123 -4.74 -18.78 5.86
C VAL A 123 -4.98 -18.08 4.52
N VAL A 124 -4.74 -16.77 4.44
CA VAL A 124 -4.89 -16.01 3.18
C VAL A 124 -3.91 -16.49 2.12
N LEU A 125 -2.63 -16.64 2.48
CA LEU A 125 -1.60 -17.14 1.56
C LEU A 125 -1.90 -18.56 1.07
N SER A 126 -2.38 -19.42 1.96
CA SER A 126 -2.78 -20.81 1.60
C SER A 126 -3.95 -20.79 0.60
N ARG A 127 -4.93 -19.91 0.79
CA ARG A 127 -6.05 -19.76 -0.17
C ARG A 127 -5.58 -19.26 -1.53
N VAL A 128 -4.67 -18.27 -1.56
CA VAL A 128 -4.10 -17.74 -2.81
C VAL A 128 -3.34 -18.83 -3.55
N ARG A 129 -2.47 -19.57 -2.85
CA ARG A 129 -1.71 -20.68 -3.44
C ARG A 129 -2.60 -21.78 -3.98
N PHE A 130 -3.66 -22.13 -3.23
CA PHE A 130 -4.62 -23.14 -3.65
C PHE A 130 -5.37 -22.70 -4.90
N LYS A 131 -5.87 -21.46 -4.92
CA LYS A 131 -6.57 -20.89 -6.08
C LYS A 131 -5.67 -20.84 -7.33
N ALA A 132 -4.42 -20.42 -7.17
CA ALA A 132 -3.45 -20.42 -8.28
C ALA A 132 -3.17 -21.82 -8.82
N LEU A 133 -3.08 -22.84 -7.93
CA LEU A 133 -2.92 -24.22 -8.33
C LEU A 133 -4.15 -24.74 -9.08
N GLU A 134 -5.35 -24.44 -8.60
CA GLU A 134 -6.61 -24.79 -9.24
C GLU A 134 -6.67 -24.23 -10.67
N GLU A 135 -6.43 -22.93 -10.83
CA GLU A 135 -6.39 -22.26 -12.14
C GLU A 135 -5.38 -22.91 -13.11
N ILE A 136 -4.17 -23.22 -12.66
CA ILE A 136 -3.13 -23.88 -13.48
C ILE A 136 -3.58 -25.29 -13.91
N LEU A 137 -4.21 -26.05 -13.03
CA LEU A 137 -4.66 -27.41 -13.31
C LEU A 137 -5.86 -27.41 -14.29
N GLU A 138 -6.78 -26.47 -14.15
CA GLU A 138 -7.90 -26.26 -15.07
C GLU A 138 -7.40 -25.82 -16.46
N GLU A 139 -6.51 -24.84 -16.56
CA GLU A 139 -5.91 -24.39 -17.81
C GLU A 139 -5.19 -25.53 -18.58
N LYS A 140 -4.59 -26.45 -17.84
CA LYS A 140 -3.96 -27.65 -18.42
C LYS A 140 -4.92 -28.79 -18.71
N GLY A 141 -6.20 -28.64 -18.38
CA GLY A 141 -7.22 -29.67 -18.56
C GLY A 141 -6.98 -30.92 -17.70
N LEU A 142 -6.23 -30.80 -16.60
CA LEU A 142 -5.89 -31.91 -15.70
C LEU A 142 -6.97 -32.19 -14.66
N ILE A 143 -7.83 -31.21 -14.37
CA ILE A 143 -8.98 -31.34 -13.46
C ILE A 143 -10.20 -30.63 -14.05
N LYS A 144 -11.38 -31.09 -13.58
CA LYS A 144 -12.64 -30.35 -13.70
C LYS A 144 -13.03 -29.88 -12.32
N GLY A 145 -13.62 -28.67 -12.20
CA GLY A 145 -13.95 -28.07 -10.91
C GLY A 145 -14.70 -29.00 -9.94
N ASP A 146 -15.66 -29.76 -10.45
CA ASP A 146 -16.44 -30.70 -9.65
C ASP A 146 -15.59 -31.86 -9.08
N GLU A 147 -14.62 -32.36 -9.83
CA GLU A 147 -13.73 -33.44 -9.39
C GLU A 147 -12.79 -33.00 -8.26
N LEU A 148 -12.38 -31.73 -8.28
CA LEU A 148 -11.54 -31.16 -7.23
C LEU A 148 -12.27 -31.07 -5.90
N PHE A 149 -13.52 -30.58 -5.91
CA PHE A 149 -14.36 -30.51 -4.71
C PHE A 149 -14.59 -31.89 -4.09
N ASP A 150 -14.96 -32.89 -4.88
CA ASP A 150 -15.13 -34.26 -4.43
C ASP A 150 -13.85 -34.82 -3.80
N LYS A 151 -12.70 -34.51 -4.39
CA LYS A 151 -11.42 -34.96 -3.88
C LYS A 151 -11.05 -34.29 -2.56
N ILE A 152 -11.29 -32.99 -2.44
CA ILE A 152 -11.08 -32.23 -1.20
C ILE A 152 -11.93 -32.81 -0.08
N GLU A 153 -13.22 -33.06 -0.33
CA GLU A 153 -14.12 -33.64 0.68
C GLU A 153 -13.64 -35.02 1.15
N LYS A 154 -13.19 -35.89 0.23
CA LYS A 154 -12.65 -37.21 0.54
C LYS A 154 -11.36 -37.13 1.37
N VAL A 155 -10.44 -36.23 1.01
CA VAL A 155 -9.19 -36.02 1.76
C VAL A 155 -9.49 -35.45 3.14
N ALA A 156 -10.36 -34.44 3.21
CA ALA A 156 -10.75 -33.84 4.48
C ALA A 156 -11.35 -34.89 5.45
N LYS A 157 -12.27 -35.73 4.97
CA LYS A 157 -12.85 -36.81 5.80
C LYS A 157 -11.81 -37.84 6.28
N ARG A 158 -10.77 -38.07 5.50
CA ARG A 158 -9.71 -39.06 5.82
C ARG A 158 -8.65 -38.50 6.76
N ASP A 159 -8.16 -37.28 6.49
CA ASP A 159 -6.91 -36.80 7.05
C ASP A 159 -7.08 -35.64 8.05
N PHE A 160 -8.29 -35.04 8.17
CA PHE A 160 -8.50 -33.83 8.97
C PHE A 160 -8.03 -33.96 10.42
N ASP A 161 -8.37 -35.06 11.09
CA ASP A 161 -8.00 -35.25 12.50
C ASP A 161 -6.51 -35.52 12.70
N THR A 162 -5.85 -36.13 11.72
CA THR A 162 -4.41 -36.35 11.72
C THR A 162 -3.66 -35.04 11.52
N LEU A 163 -4.03 -34.29 10.48
CA LEU A 163 -3.45 -32.99 10.18
C LEU A 163 -3.66 -31.96 11.31
N LYS A 164 -4.84 -32.01 11.96
CA LYS A 164 -5.13 -31.16 13.11
C LYS A 164 -4.22 -31.46 14.30
N LYS A 165 -3.89 -32.73 14.55
CA LYS A 165 -2.95 -33.13 15.62
C LYS A 165 -1.51 -32.75 15.35
N GLU A 166 -1.10 -32.69 14.09
CA GLU A 166 0.24 -32.26 13.68
C GLU A 166 0.45 -30.74 13.82
N LEU A 167 -0.64 -29.96 13.83
CA LEU A 167 -0.60 -28.51 13.92
C LEU A 167 -0.82 -27.96 15.35
N LEU A 168 -1.23 -28.79 16.30
CA LEU A 168 -1.46 -28.44 17.71
C LEU A 168 -0.40 -29.00 18.63
#